data_5a7579a75108bfed047ba0e7ad1afc68
#
_entry.id   5a7579a75108bfed047ba0e7ad1afc68
#
_cell.length_a   1.000
_cell.length_b   1.000
_cell.length_c   1.000
_cell.angle_alpha   90.00
_cell.angle_beta   90.00
_cell.angle_gamma   90.00
#
_symmetry.space_group_name_H-M   'P 1'
#
loop_
_entity.id
_entity.type
_entity.pdbx_description
1 polymer ?
#
loop_
_entity_poly.entity_id
_entity_poly.type
_entity_poly.pdbx_seq_one_letter_code
_entity_poly.pdbx_strand_id
1 'polypeptide(L)'
;IPVRQCFTYKSTSKIKKGTRVTVPFGKKTLIGIVIKVSSISTSIVKTSAIKEIISVDDQYICFKKPLFNTLLWASEYYHHPIGEVFLSFLPSILRKQTNKSIINIDETSNYKINSADKNFDLTSEQKAALKKLKKIEEFNPTLIYGVTGSGKTEIYLRLVEKLVQEKKSVLILVPEINLVPQMLDRLKKRFDGEIGAYHSKLTPNQRFKIWLKSRLGGLKIV
;
A
#
# COMPACT_ATOMS: atom_id res chain seq x y z
N ILE A 1 3.72 20.94 -3.03
CA ILE A 1 3.57 22.23 -3.74
C ILE A 1 2.68 21.95 -4.94
N PRO A 2 1.60 22.71 -5.14
CA PRO A 2 0.67 22.50 -6.25
C PRO A 2 1.24 23.05 -7.58
N VAL A 3 2.44 22.58 -7.95
CA VAL A 3 3.06 22.91 -9.23
C VAL A 3 3.18 21.68 -10.10
N ARG A 4 2.93 21.83 -11.40
CA ARG A 4 2.97 20.73 -12.35
C ARG A 4 4.37 20.39 -12.86
N GLN A 5 5.35 21.26 -12.63
CA GLN A 5 6.71 21.05 -13.11
C GLN A 5 7.56 20.27 -12.10
N CYS A 6 8.51 19.50 -12.61
CA CYS A 6 9.54 18.82 -11.82
C CYS A 6 10.73 19.77 -11.63
N PHE A 7 11.43 19.58 -10.50
CA PHE A 7 12.65 20.35 -10.17
C PHE A 7 13.86 19.42 -10.22
N THR A 8 14.99 19.95 -10.68
CA THR A 8 16.24 19.19 -10.81
C THR A 8 17.14 19.44 -9.61
N TYR A 9 17.70 18.36 -9.06
CA TYR A 9 18.65 18.37 -7.94
C TYR A 9 19.83 17.47 -8.24
N LYS A 10 20.99 17.76 -7.65
CA LYS A 10 22.18 16.88 -7.67
C LYS A 10 22.08 15.83 -6.57
N SER A 11 22.66 14.67 -6.82
CA SER A 11 22.89 13.66 -5.79
C SER A 11 24.27 13.04 -5.98
N THR A 12 24.99 12.87 -4.89
CA THR A 12 26.24 12.10 -4.83
C THR A 12 25.98 10.60 -4.69
N SER A 13 24.79 10.23 -4.23
CA SER A 13 24.37 8.83 -4.05
C SER A 13 23.59 8.32 -5.27
N LYS A 14 23.69 7.03 -5.55
CA LYS A 14 22.88 6.36 -6.56
C LYS A 14 21.44 6.25 -6.06
N ILE A 15 20.53 6.98 -6.68
CA ILE A 15 19.10 7.03 -6.31
C ILE A 15 18.27 6.36 -7.39
N LYS A 16 17.18 5.70 -6.97
CA LYS A 16 16.21 5.07 -7.88
C LYS A 16 14.97 5.96 -8.04
N LYS A 17 14.26 5.80 -9.17
CA LYS A 17 12.93 6.39 -9.35
C LYS A 17 11.98 5.91 -8.24
N GLY A 18 11.11 6.78 -7.77
CA GLY A 18 10.17 6.49 -6.69
C GLY A 18 10.77 6.62 -5.28
N THR A 19 12.05 6.96 -5.15
CA THR A 19 12.68 7.21 -3.85
C THR A 19 12.19 8.54 -3.26
N ARG A 20 11.92 8.53 -1.97
CA ARG A 20 11.60 9.73 -1.20
C ARG A 20 12.89 10.44 -0.82
N VAL A 21 12.95 11.75 -1.02
CA VAL A 21 14.11 12.57 -0.74
C VAL A 21 13.71 13.83 -0.02
N THR A 22 14.65 14.41 0.73
CA THR A 22 14.51 15.74 1.33
C THR A 22 15.32 16.73 0.50
N VAL A 23 14.70 17.81 0.07
CA VAL A 23 15.30 18.80 -0.83
C VAL A 23 15.13 20.23 -0.34
N PRO A 24 16.10 21.12 -0.61
CA PRO A 24 15.97 22.56 -0.33
C PRO A 24 15.07 23.20 -1.40
N PHE A 25 14.05 23.94 -0.98
CA PHE A 25 13.14 24.67 -1.86
C PHE A 25 12.93 26.09 -1.37
N GLY A 26 13.56 27.07 -2.03
CA GLY A 26 13.62 28.43 -1.53
C GLY A 26 14.33 28.48 -0.18
N LYS A 27 13.63 29.02 0.82
CA LYS A 27 14.07 29.05 2.24
C LYS A 27 13.55 27.86 3.07
N LYS A 28 12.80 26.93 2.44
CA LYS A 28 12.17 25.78 3.12
C LYS A 28 12.82 24.48 2.70
N THR A 29 12.64 23.46 3.51
CA THR A 29 12.97 22.08 3.19
C THR A 29 11.69 21.32 2.92
N LEU A 30 11.66 20.56 1.82
CA LEU A 30 10.48 19.79 1.39
C LEU A 30 10.80 18.33 1.16
N ILE A 31 9.79 17.52 1.28
CA ILE A 31 9.84 16.12 0.83
C ILE A 31 9.49 16.07 -0.66
N GLY A 32 10.32 15.37 -1.41
CA GLY A 32 10.13 15.11 -2.82
C GLY A 32 10.16 13.62 -3.13
N ILE A 33 9.65 13.26 -4.30
CA ILE A 33 9.75 11.91 -4.87
C ILE A 33 10.53 12.00 -6.17
N VAL A 34 11.53 11.13 -6.33
CA VAL A 34 12.36 11.07 -7.54
C VAL A 34 11.56 10.52 -8.71
N ILE A 35 11.29 11.35 -9.70
CA ILE A 35 10.52 10.98 -10.89
C ILE A 35 11.45 10.49 -12.00
N LYS A 36 12.59 11.14 -12.19
CA LYS A 36 13.56 10.80 -13.24
C LYS A 36 14.99 10.93 -12.71
N VAL A 37 15.85 10.05 -13.15
CA VAL A 37 17.30 10.11 -12.88
C VAL A 37 18.01 10.16 -14.22
N SER A 38 18.98 11.08 -14.36
CA SER A 38 19.86 11.20 -15.56
C SER A 38 21.28 11.49 -15.11
N SER A 39 22.24 11.15 -15.96
CA SER A 39 23.65 11.54 -15.78
C SER A 39 23.84 13.03 -16.10
N ILE A 40 24.83 13.63 -15.46
CA ILE A 40 25.10 15.09 -15.58
C ILE A 40 25.52 15.51 -17.02
N SER A 41 26.05 14.57 -17.82
CA SER A 41 26.61 14.85 -19.16
C SER A 41 25.59 15.33 -20.21
N THR A 42 24.30 15.32 -19.92
CA THR A 42 23.24 15.66 -20.88
C THR A 42 22.43 16.91 -20.52
N SER A 43 22.79 17.63 -19.48
CA SER A 43 21.99 18.80 -19.06
C SER A 43 22.59 20.12 -19.57
N ILE A 44 21.80 20.82 -20.36
CA ILE A 44 22.00 22.20 -20.84
C ILE A 44 21.99 23.21 -19.65
N VAL A 45 21.75 22.76 -18.43
CA VAL A 45 21.66 23.60 -17.23
C VAL A 45 23.04 23.82 -16.65
N LYS A 46 23.42 25.09 -16.42
CA LYS A 46 24.64 25.46 -15.68
C LYS A 46 24.67 24.71 -14.34
N THR A 47 25.57 23.76 -14.22
CA THR A 47 25.68 22.83 -13.05
C THR A 47 25.88 23.55 -11.73
N SER A 48 26.40 24.77 -11.73
CA SER A 48 26.61 25.62 -10.54
C SER A 48 25.30 26.08 -9.86
N ALA A 49 24.18 26.11 -10.58
CA ALA A 49 22.89 26.57 -10.05
C ALA A 49 22.00 25.43 -9.51
N ILE A 50 22.39 24.17 -9.73
CA ILE A 50 21.59 23.01 -9.28
C ILE A 50 21.90 22.70 -7.81
N LYS A 51 20.90 22.79 -6.95
CA LYS A 51 21.01 22.47 -5.51
C LYS A 51 21.15 20.97 -5.29
N GLU A 52 21.77 20.60 -4.18
CA GLU A 52 21.91 19.18 -3.79
C GLU A 52 20.72 18.70 -2.98
N ILE A 53 20.45 17.40 -3.05
CA ILE A 53 19.53 16.69 -2.17
C ILE A 53 20.13 16.73 -0.76
N ILE A 54 19.32 17.06 0.26
CA ILE A 54 19.76 17.11 1.66
C ILE A 54 19.90 15.70 2.22
N SER A 55 18.91 14.85 1.98
CA SER A 55 18.94 13.44 2.41
C SER A 55 18.10 12.56 1.50
N VAL A 56 18.52 11.32 1.41
CA VAL A 56 17.72 10.23 0.80
C VAL A 56 16.99 9.55 1.95
N ASP A 57 15.69 9.72 1.99
CA ASP A 57 14.87 9.18 3.04
C ASP A 57 14.47 7.77 2.66
N ASP A 58 15.27 6.81 3.13
CA ASP A 58 14.94 5.43 3.28
C ASP A 58 14.70 4.56 2.02
N GLN A 59 15.46 3.48 1.97
CA GLN A 59 15.37 2.46 0.93
C GLN A 59 14.00 1.75 0.91
N TYR A 60 13.29 1.71 2.03
CA TYR A 60 12.02 1.01 2.17
C TYR A 60 10.80 1.76 1.61
N ILE A 61 10.94 3.06 1.32
CA ILE A 61 9.83 3.93 0.88
C ILE A 61 9.89 4.24 -0.63
N CYS A 62 10.58 3.42 -1.39
CA CYS A 62 10.52 3.54 -2.85
C CYS A 62 9.18 3.05 -3.39
N PHE A 63 8.58 3.80 -4.30
CA PHE A 63 7.44 3.33 -5.07
C PHE A 63 7.90 2.29 -6.09
N LYS A 64 7.37 1.09 -6.02
CA LYS A 64 7.63 0.04 -7.02
C LYS A 64 7.02 0.43 -8.37
N LYS A 65 7.58 -0.08 -9.45
CA LYS A 65 7.22 0.27 -10.84
C LYS A 65 5.70 0.23 -11.13
N PRO A 66 4.91 -0.78 -10.73
CA PRO A 66 3.48 -0.78 -11.01
C PRO A 66 2.77 0.41 -10.36
N LEU A 67 2.97 0.63 -9.06
CA LEU A 67 2.35 1.74 -8.36
C LEU A 67 2.85 3.10 -8.89
N PHE A 68 4.16 3.22 -9.18
CA PHE A 68 4.74 4.42 -9.74
C PHE A 68 4.04 4.82 -11.07
N ASN A 69 3.86 3.86 -11.98
CA ASN A 69 3.17 4.11 -13.24
C ASN A 69 1.69 4.47 -13.06
N THR A 70 1.00 3.82 -12.11
CA THR A 70 -0.39 4.16 -11.77
C THR A 70 -0.50 5.60 -11.26
N LEU A 71 0.46 6.07 -10.45
CA LEU A 71 0.45 7.44 -9.94
C LEU A 71 0.75 8.48 -11.03
N LEU A 72 1.64 8.15 -11.98
CA LEU A 72 1.85 8.99 -13.17
C LEU A 72 0.55 9.10 -13.99
N TRP A 73 -0.04 7.96 -14.31
CA TRP A 73 -1.32 7.92 -15.02
C TRP A 73 -2.41 8.71 -14.28
N ALA A 74 -2.53 8.57 -12.96
CA ALA A 74 -3.52 9.30 -12.17
C ALA A 74 -3.28 10.82 -12.21
N SER A 75 -2.02 11.26 -12.18
CA SER A 75 -1.70 12.69 -12.33
C SER A 75 -2.14 13.25 -13.67
N GLU A 76 -1.95 12.49 -14.77
CA GLU A 76 -2.36 12.88 -16.12
C GLU A 76 -3.88 12.83 -16.27
N TYR A 77 -4.48 11.70 -15.91
CA TYR A 77 -5.92 11.46 -16.08
C TYR A 77 -6.79 12.44 -15.30
N TYR A 78 -6.44 12.72 -14.03
CA TYR A 78 -7.17 13.65 -13.17
C TYR A 78 -6.66 15.10 -13.25
N HIS A 79 -5.69 15.38 -14.14
CA HIS A 79 -5.06 16.70 -14.26
C HIS A 79 -4.56 17.28 -12.92
N HIS A 80 -4.07 16.42 -12.02
CA HIS A 80 -3.63 16.82 -10.70
C HIS A 80 -2.10 16.93 -10.59
N PRO A 81 -1.55 17.90 -9.81
CA PRO A 81 -0.10 18.06 -9.67
C PRO A 81 0.58 16.76 -9.22
N ILE A 82 1.58 16.32 -9.97
CA ILE A 82 2.26 15.04 -9.77
C ILE A 82 2.80 14.85 -8.34
N GLY A 83 3.37 15.91 -7.77
CA GLY A 83 3.91 15.88 -6.40
C GLY A 83 2.84 15.62 -5.36
N GLU A 84 1.64 16.17 -5.52
CA GLU A 84 0.52 15.94 -4.60
C GLU A 84 -0.04 14.52 -4.75
N VAL A 85 -0.15 14.02 -5.99
CA VAL A 85 -0.58 12.63 -6.22
C VAL A 85 0.35 11.67 -5.50
N PHE A 86 1.66 11.76 -5.70
CA PHE A 86 2.62 10.86 -5.04
C PHE A 86 2.60 10.99 -3.52
N LEU A 87 2.53 12.21 -2.99
CA LEU A 87 2.49 12.43 -1.54
C LEU A 87 1.18 11.94 -0.92
N SER A 88 0.05 12.00 -1.63
CA SER A 88 -1.23 11.52 -1.10
C SER A 88 -1.23 10.02 -0.80
N PHE A 89 -0.42 9.23 -1.51
CA PHE A 89 -0.25 7.79 -1.29
C PHE A 89 0.70 7.44 -0.13
N LEU A 90 1.39 8.42 0.43
CA LEU A 90 2.18 8.21 1.63
C LEU A 90 1.35 8.45 2.90
N PRO A 91 1.55 7.67 3.96
CA PRO A 91 1.06 8.00 5.28
C PRO A 91 1.45 9.44 5.66
N SER A 92 0.57 10.15 6.37
CA SER A 92 0.78 11.56 6.72
C SER A 92 2.10 11.83 7.42
N ILE A 93 2.59 10.88 8.20
CA ILE A 93 3.88 10.94 8.89
C ILE A 93 5.06 11.05 7.92
N LEU A 94 4.98 10.42 6.75
CA LEU A 94 6.03 10.42 5.74
C LEU A 94 5.96 11.62 4.79
N ARG A 95 4.92 12.44 4.89
CA ARG A 95 4.79 13.68 4.10
C ARG A 95 5.57 14.84 4.70
N LYS A 96 6.07 14.67 5.92
CA LYS A 96 6.90 15.63 6.63
C LYS A 96 8.30 15.07 6.83
N GLN A 97 9.28 15.96 7.02
CA GLN A 97 10.61 15.54 7.42
C GLN A 97 10.55 14.90 8.81
N THR A 98 11.01 13.66 8.92
CA THR A 98 11.06 12.94 10.18
C THR A 98 12.47 12.44 10.41
N ASN A 99 13.06 12.81 11.54
CA ASN A 99 14.36 12.29 12.00
C ASN A 99 14.20 10.94 12.73
N LYS A 100 13.09 10.25 12.57
CA LYS A 100 12.86 8.99 13.28
C LYS A 100 13.47 7.83 12.52
N SER A 101 14.42 7.17 13.16
CA SER A 101 14.81 5.79 12.83
C SER A 101 13.57 4.94 12.66
N ILE A 102 13.51 4.20 11.56
CA ILE A 102 12.39 3.34 11.23
C ILE A 102 12.24 2.30 12.32
N ILE A 103 11.02 2.13 12.75
CA ILE A 103 10.63 1.16 13.76
C ILE A 103 11.08 -0.21 13.27
N ASN A 104 11.86 -0.92 14.08
CA ASN A 104 12.10 -2.34 13.87
C ASN A 104 10.75 -3.05 13.84
N ILE A 105 10.41 -3.62 12.72
CA ILE A 105 9.18 -4.37 12.51
C ILE A 105 9.59 -5.80 12.27
N ASP A 106 9.07 -6.71 13.08
CA ASP A 106 9.18 -8.13 12.83
C ASP A 106 8.52 -8.46 11.48
N GLU A 107 9.32 -8.94 10.55
CA GLU A 107 8.90 -9.20 9.16
C GLU A 107 8.09 -10.49 9.02
N THR A 108 8.00 -11.30 10.07
CA THR A 108 7.40 -12.64 10.00
C THR A 108 6.09 -12.73 10.75
N SER A 109 4.98 -12.63 10.04
CA SER A 109 3.69 -13.09 10.56
C SER A 109 3.41 -14.48 10.00
N ASN A 110 3.45 -15.49 10.84
CA ASN A 110 2.97 -16.82 10.51
C ASN A 110 1.45 -16.84 10.72
N TYR A 111 0.70 -17.00 9.66
CA TYR A 111 -0.74 -17.20 9.72
C TYR A 111 -1.05 -18.69 9.81
N LYS A 112 -1.80 -19.09 10.82
CA LYS A 112 -2.41 -20.42 10.93
C LYS A 112 -3.89 -20.30 10.70
N ILE A 113 -4.49 -21.32 10.12
CA ILE A 113 -5.93 -21.38 9.91
C ILE A 113 -6.51 -22.23 11.04
N ASN A 114 -7.39 -21.62 11.82
CA ASN A 114 -8.09 -22.33 12.89
C ASN A 114 -9.09 -23.31 12.29
N SER A 115 -8.89 -24.60 12.55
CA SER A 115 -9.76 -25.65 12.04
C SER A 115 -11.14 -25.69 12.71
N ALA A 116 -11.27 -25.09 13.89
CA ALA A 116 -12.52 -25.12 14.66
C ALA A 116 -13.71 -24.43 13.99
N ASP A 117 -13.46 -23.45 13.12
CA ASP A 117 -14.51 -22.66 12.46
C ASP A 117 -14.92 -23.19 11.08
N LYS A 118 -14.46 -24.43 10.73
CA LYS A 118 -14.75 -25.06 9.43
C LYS A 118 -16.14 -25.71 9.33
N ASN A 119 -16.96 -25.60 10.36
CA ASN A 119 -18.18 -26.40 10.53
C ASN A 119 -19.40 -25.93 9.72
N PHE A 120 -19.25 -25.00 8.81
CA PHE A 120 -20.34 -24.64 7.90
C PHE A 120 -20.21 -25.38 6.56
N ASP A 121 -21.11 -26.31 6.32
CA ASP A 121 -21.24 -26.90 5.02
C ASP A 121 -21.73 -25.88 4.01
N LEU A 122 -20.95 -25.71 2.95
CA LEU A 122 -21.33 -24.81 1.86
C LEU A 122 -22.51 -25.42 1.07
N THR A 123 -23.46 -24.56 0.69
CA THR A 123 -24.52 -24.96 -0.26
C THR A 123 -23.90 -25.30 -1.62
N SER A 124 -24.67 -25.98 -2.46
CA SER A 124 -24.28 -26.33 -3.83
C SER A 124 -23.88 -25.09 -4.65
N GLU A 125 -24.65 -24.01 -4.51
CA GLU A 125 -24.38 -22.71 -5.18
C GLU A 125 -23.10 -22.07 -4.69
N GLN A 126 -22.86 -22.05 -3.38
CA GLN A 126 -21.63 -21.52 -2.79
C GLN A 126 -20.41 -22.33 -3.23
N LYS A 127 -20.51 -23.66 -3.28
CA LYS A 127 -19.45 -24.56 -3.79
C LYS A 127 -19.15 -24.25 -5.26
N ALA A 128 -20.18 -24.08 -6.08
CA ALA A 128 -20.02 -23.75 -7.50
C ALA A 128 -19.36 -22.38 -7.70
N ALA A 129 -19.78 -21.34 -6.96
CA ALA A 129 -19.20 -20.01 -6.99
C ALA A 129 -17.71 -20.06 -6.57
N LEU A 130 -17.41 -20.73 -5.46
CA LEU A 130 -16.04 -20.86 -4.95
C LEU A 130 -15.12 -21.59 -5.93
N LYS A 131 -15.63 -22.64 -6.61
CA LYS A 131 -14.88 -23.38 -7.64
C LYS A 131 -14.50 -22.49 -8.82
N LYS A 132 -15.41 -21.61 -9.26
CA LYS A 132 -15.12 -20.63 -10.32
C LYS A 132 -14.05 -19.62 -9.87
N LEU A 133 -14.21 -19.04 -8.68
CA LEU A 133 -13.30 -18.02 -8.13
C LEU A 133 -11.88 -18.56 -7.88
N LYS A 134 -11.75 -19.81 -7.45
CA LYS A 134 -10.43 -20.43 -7.20
C LYS A 134 -9.60 -20.67 -8.46
N LYS A 135 -10.19 -20.61 -9.65
CA LYS A 135 -9.50 -20.78 -10.94
C LYS A 135 -8.93 -19.48 -11.51
N ILE A 136 -9.24 -18.35 -10.89
CA ILE A 136 -8.78 -17.03 -11.36
C ILE A 136 -7.33 -16.84 -10.93
N GLU A 137 -6.42 -16.72 -11.88
CA GLU A 137 -4.97 -16.53 -11.65
C GLU A 137 -4.51 -15.10 -11.93
N GLU A 138 -5.20 -14.40 -12.84
CA GLU A 138 -4.90 -13.03 -13.25
C GLU A 138 -5.92 -12.03 -12.71
N PHE A 139 -5.70 -10.74 -13.00
CA PHE A 139 -6.66 -9.69 -12.65
C PHE A 139 -8.01 -9.96 -13.33
N ASN A 140 -9.02 -10.23 -12.52
CA ASN A 140 -10.37 -10.51 -12.98
C ASN A 140 -11.40 -9.89 -12.03
N PRO A 141 -12.09 -8.81 -12.44
CA PRO A 141 -13.20 -8.24 -11.68
C PRO A 141 -14.35 -9.24 -11.62
N THR A 142 -14.73 -9.68 -10.42
CA THR A 142 -15.78 -10.66 -10.25
C THR A 142 -16.84 -10.15 -9.28
N LEU A 143 -18.10 -10.15 -9.70
CA LEU A 143 -19.25 -9.81 -8.87
C LEU A 143 -19.82 -11.07 -8.24
N ILE A 144 -19.88 -11.13 -6.90
CA ILE A 144 -20.63 -12.14 -6.16
C ILE A 144 -22.00 -11.54 -5.82
N TYR A 145 -23.02 -11.96 -6.58
CA TYR A 145 -24.39 -11.52 -6.38
C TYR A 145 -25.15 -12.49 -5.45
N GLY A 146 -25.95 -11.93 -4.53
CA GLY A 146 -26.76 -12.72 -3.61
C GLY A 146 -27.45 -11.84 -2.57
N VAL A 147 -28.58 -12.30 -2.04
CA VAL A 147 -29.35 -11.59 -1.01
C VAL A 147 -28.58 -11.50 0.31
N THR A 148 -29.04 -10.61 1.21
CA THR A 148 -28.49 -10.55 2.57
C THR A 148 -28.69 -11.91 3.26
N GLY A 149 -27.68 -12.37 3.98
CA GLY A 149 -27.75 -13.68 4.64
C GLY A 149 -27.41 -14.89 3.75
N SER A 150 -27.19 -14.75 2.44
CA SER A 150 -26.85 -15.86 1.53
C SER A 150 -25.46 -16.48 1.77
N GLY A 151 -24.72 -16.02 2.76
CA GLY A 151 -23.39 -16.53 3.11
C GLY A 151 -22.24 -16.04 2.23
N LYS A 152 -22.38 -14.91 1.54
CA LYS A 152 -21.30 -14.30 0.76
C LYS A 152 -19.99 -14.16 1.55
N THR A 153 -20.10 -13.82 2.83
CA THR A 153 -18.94 -13.67 3.71
C THR A 153 -18.15 -14.97 3.84
N GLU A 154 -18.82 -16.13 3.87
CA GLU A 154 -18.14 -17.43 3.94
C GLU A 154 -17.34 -17.70 2.66
N ILE A 155 -17.86 -17.30 1.50
CA ILE A 155 -17.11 -17.41 0.24
C ILE A 155 -15.84 -16.54 0.30
N TYR A 156 -15.93 -15.31 0.81
CA TYR A 156 -14.76 -14.44 0.98
C TYR A 156 -13.74 -15.06 1.93
N LEU A 157 -14.17 -15.58 3.07
CA LEU A 157 -13.26 -16.19 4.05
C LEU A 157 -12.54 -17.42 3.45
N ARG A 158 -13.23 -18.26 2.67
CA ARG A 158 -12.61 -19.40 1.96
C ARG A 158 -11.61 -18.97 0.88
N LEU A 159 -11.83 -17.83 0.24
CA LEU A 159 -10.85 -17.26 -0.70
C LEU A 159 -9.62 -16.71 0.05
N VAL A 160 -9.84 -16.03 1.17
CA VAL A 160 -8.75 -15.56 2.02
C VAL A 160 -7.88 -16.70 2.49
N GLU A 161 -8.47 -17.84 2.93
CA GLU A 161 -7.73 -19.05 3.31
C GLU A 161 -6.78 -19.51 2.19
N LYS A 162 -7.31 -19.65 0.97
CA LYS A 162 -6.50 -20.05 -0.18
C LYS A 162 -5.32 -19.08 -0.38
N LEU A 163 -5.59 -17.78 -0.41
CA LEU A 163 -4.58 -16.77 -0.68
C LEU A 163 -3.50 -16.70 0.42
N VAL A 164 -3.90 -16.86 1.68
CA VAL A 164 -2.96 -16.89 2.81
C VAL A 164 -2.08 -18.14 2.75
N GLN A 165 -2.65 -19.30 2.39
CA GLN A 165 -1.88 -20.55 2.16
C GLN A 165 -0.87 -20.38 1.01
N GLU A 166 -1.23 -19.66 -0.05
CA GLU A 166 -0.37 -19.30 -1.16
C GLU A 166 0.62 -18.16 -0.81
N LYS A 167 0.69 -17.72 0.46
CA LYS A 167 1.51 -16.59 0.94
C LYS A 167 1.22 -15.26 0.26
N LYS A 168 0.06 -15.11 -0.37
CA LYS A 168 -0.44 -13.87 -0.97
C LYS A 168 -1.03 -12.95 0.09
N SER A 169 -1.07 -11.65 -0.21
CA SER A 169 -1.71 -10.64 0.65
C SER A 169 -3.15 -10.40 0.20
N VAL A 170 -4.01 -10.09 1.17
CA VAL A 170 -5.43 -9.83 0.96
C VAL A 170 -5.80 -8.46 1.49
N LEU A 171 -6.50 -7.67 0.68
CA LEU A 171 -7.10 -6.41 1.09
C LEU A 171 -8.61 -6.55 1.06
N ILE A 172 -9.27 -6.33 2.21
CA ILE A 172 -10.71 -6.36 2.37
C ILE A 172 -11.21 -4.93 2.58
N LEU A 173 -11.96 -4.42 1.62
CA LEU A 173 -12.57 -3.09 1.73
C LEU A 173 -14.01 -3.24 2.24
N VAL A 174 -14.33 -2.51 3.31
CA VAL A 174 -15.68 -2.42 3.85
C VAL A 174 -16.22 -1.00 3.68
N PRO A 175 -17.50 -0.83 3.29
CA PRO A 175 -18.04 0.49 2.94
C PRO A 175 -18.14 1.42 4.15
N GLU A 176 -18.31 0.87 5.36
CA GLU A 176 -18.50 1.65 6.58
C GLU A 176 -17.60 1.19 7.72
N ILE A 177 -17.07 2.15 8.47
CA ILE A 177 -16.18 1.88 9.61
C ILE A 177 -16.87 1.01 10.70
N ASN A 178 -18.19 1.12 10.84
CA ASN A 178 -18.95 0.35 11.81
C ASN A 178 -19.00 -1.16 11.50
N LEU A 179 -18.73 -1.55 10.26
CA LEU A 179 -18.63 -2.95 9.85
C LEU A 179 -17.25 -3.57 10.12
N VAL A 180 -16.25 -2.74 10.37
CA VAL A 180 -14.86 -3.20 10.60
C VAL A 180 -14.78 -4.15 11.81
N PRO A 181 -15.36 -3.85 13.00
CA PRO A 181 -15.28 -4.74 14.15
C PRO A 181 -15.85 -6.13 13.86
N GLN A 182 -17.02 -6.20 13.21
CA GLN A 182 -17.66 -7.47 12.86
C GLN A 182 -16.81 -8.29 11.88
N MET A 183 -16.22 -7.65 10.87
CA MET A 183 -15.34 -8.33 9.92
C MET A 183 -14.07 -8.83 10.59
N LEU A 184 -13.45 -8.01 11.45
CA LEU A 184 -12.27 -8.38 12.21
C LEU A 184 -12.53 -9.57 13.14
N ASP A 185 -13.68 -9.60 13.83
CA ASP A 185 -14.05 -10.72 14.70
C ASP A 185 -14.14 -12.03 13.91
N ARG A 186 -14.81 -12.02 12.76
CA ARG A 186 -14.89 -13.16 11.86
C ARG A 186 -13.53 -13.63 11.36
N LEU A 187 -12.66 -12.69 10.98
CA LEU A 187 -11.32 -13.01 10.52
C LEU A 187 -10.46 -13.58 11.65
N LYS A 188 -10.49 -12.98 12.87
CA LYS A 188 -9.73 -13.46 14.03
C LYS A 188 -10.14 -14.85 14.50
N LYS A 189 -11.42 -15.19 14.40
CA LYS A 189 -11.89 -16.54 14.70
C LYS A 189 -11.31 -17.57 13.74
N ARG A 190 -11.09 -17.18 12.48
CA ARG A 190 -10.66 -18.09 11.42
C ARG A 190 -9.15 -18.15 11.20
N PHE A 191 -8.46 -17.05 11.45
CA PHE A 191 -7.02 -16.92 11.21
C PHE A 191 -6.31 -16.56 12.51
N ASP A 192 -5.33 -17.39 12.86
CA ASP A 192 -4.38 -17.09 13.92
C ASP A 192 -3.19 -16.33 13.30
N GLY A 193 -3.15 -15.04 13.54
CA GLY A 193 -2.15 -14.13 12.99
C GLY A 193 -2.58 -12.67 13.10
N GLU A 194 -1.63 -11.77 12.89
CA GLU A 194 -1.92 -10.33 13.00
C GLU A 194 -2.73 -9.85 11.76
N ILE A 195 -3.93 -9.35 12.01
CA ILE A 195 -4.81 -8.74 11.00
C ILE A 195 -4.78 -7.24 11.17
N GLY A 196 -4.47 -6.52 10.09
CA GLY A 196 -4.47 -5.07 10.08
C GLY A 196 -5.86 -4.49 9.82
N ALA A 197 -6.26 -3.49 10.61
CA ALA A 197 -7.43 -2.67 10.29
C ALA A 197 -6.99 -1.23 10.03
N TYR A 198 -7.27 -0.71 8.84
CA TYR A 198 -6.86 0.63 8.43
C TYR A 198 -8.08 1.53 8.22
N HIS A 199 -8.26 2.54 9.07
CA HIS A 199 -9.42 3.44 9.01
C HIS A 199 -9.13 4.83 9.58
N SER A 200 -10.06 5.78 9.41
CA SER A 200 -9.88 7.19 9.78
C SER A 200 -9.72 7.45 11.28
N LYS A 201 -10.30 6.61 12.15
CA LYS A 201 -10.20 6.75 13.63
C LYS A 201 -8.82 6.40 14.18
N LEU A 202 -7.93 5.77 13.40
CA LEU A 202 -6.57 5.47 13.81
C LEU A 202 -5.70 6.72 13.83
N THR A 203 -4.79 6.78 14.80
CA THR A 203 -3.75 7.81 14.82
C THR A 203 -2.80 7.70 13.62
N PRO A 204 -2.11 8.78 13.23
CA PRO A 204 -1.11 8.72 12.15
C PRO A 204 -0.02 7.66 12.38
N ASN A 205 0.41 7.46 13.61
CA ASN A 205 1.40 6.43 13.97
C ASN A 205 0.85 5.00 13.77
N GLN A 206 -0.38 4.73 14.19
CA GLN A 206 -1.02 3.43 14.00
C GLN A 206 -1.21 3.13 12.51
N ARG A 207 -1.70 4.09 11.72
CA ARG A 207 -1.82 3.95 10.26
C ARG A 207 -0.47 3.68 9.61
N PHE A 208 0.57 4.38 10.03
CA PHE A 208 1.91 4.16 9.52
C PHE A 208 2.44 2.76 9.83
N LYS A 209 2.26 2.26 11.06
CA LYS A 209 2.66 0.91 11.44
C LYS A 209 2.00 -0.16 10.58
N ILE A 210 0.67 -0.09 10.40
CA ILE A 210 -0.09 -1.04 9.57
C ILE A 210 0.39 -0.97 8.12
N TRP A 211 0.51 0.23 7.57
CA TRP A 211 0.99 0.43 6.21
C TRP A 211 2.40 -0.15 6.01
N LEU A 212 3.31 0.08 6.94
CA LEU A 212 4.69 -0.40 6.85
C LEU A 212 4.76 -1.92 6.98
N LYS A 213 4.05 -2.52 7.96
CA LYS A 213 3.96 -3.98 8.11
C LYS A 213 3.39 -4.65 6.85
N SER A 214 2.31 -4.11 6.27
CA SER A 214 1.73 -4.63 5.02
C SER A 214 2.71 -4.56 3.87
N ARG A 215 3.44 -3.45 3.76
CA ARG A 215 4.42 -3.24 2.70
C ARG A 215 5.61 -4.17 2.80
N LEU A 216 6.08 -4.48 4.00
CA LEU A 216 7.18 -5.42 4.27
C LEU A 216 6.74 -6.88 4.23
N GLY A 217 5.44 -7.15 4.10
CA GLY A 217 4.89 -8.49 4.04
C GLY A 217 4.60 -9.11 5.40
N GLY A 218 4.78 -8.38 6.49
CA GLY A 218 4.45 -8.81 7.85
C GLY A 218 2.94 -8.91 8.10
N LEU A 219 2.10 -8.16 7.39
CA LEU A 219 0.65 -8.32 7.39
C LEU A 219 0.19 -8.92 6.07
N LYS A 220 -0.54 -10.02 6.14
CA LYS A 220 -1.14 -10.68 4.97
C LYS A 220 -2.60 -10.29 4.75
N ILE A 221 -3.31 -9.94 5.82
CA ILE A 221 -4.72 -9.54 5.78
C ILE A 221 -4.85 -8.12 6.34
N VAL A 222 -5.44 -7.23 5.54
CA VAL A 222 -5.73 -5.84 5.93
C VAL A 222 -7.16 -5.50 5.57
#